data_f83086f2381fdc22a53e6355357cab24
#
_entry.id   f83086f2381fdc22a53e6355357cab24
#
_cell.length_a   1.000
_cell.length_b   1.000
_cell.length_c   1.000
_cell.angle_alpha   90.00
_cell.angle_beta   90.00
_cell.angle_gamma   90.00
#
_symmetry.space_group_name_H-M   'P 1'
#
loop_
_entity.id
_entity.type
_entity.pdbx_description
1 polymer ?
#
loop_
_entity_poly.entity_id
_entity_poly.type
_entity_poly.pdbx_seq_one_letter_code
_entity_poly.pdbx_strand_id
1 'polypeptide(L)'
;MKKHISIILSLICTSFLFTSCEEPFDYGYVNFYIDPDSAEYFNLNYGNRGWEYFEGGYRGVVVFRKSWNEFITFERSCVGKDCDGRLYVDTTNNVLLHCPECNSQYIYYDGSPVEGSYSKRLLYSYCSFFDGTYLWVSN
;
A
#
# COMPACT_ATOMS: atom_id res chain seq x y z
N MET A 1 54.62 14.10 -9.55
CA MET A 1 53.69 12.94 -9.44
C MET A 1 52.77 12.99 -8.24
N LYS A 2 53.19 13.34 -7.03
CA LYS A 2 52.30 13.37 -5.83
C LYS A 2 51.15 14.40 -5.88
N LYS A 3 51.30 15.54 -6.56
CA LYS A 3 50.27 16.58 -6.67
C LYS A 3 49.11 16.20 -7.61
N HIS A 4 49.36 15.45 -8.66
CA HIS A 4 48.33 15.02 -9.61
C HIS A 4 47.46 13.88 -9.08
N ILE A 5 48.03 13.02 -8.24
CA ILE A 5 47.28 11.91 -7.57
C ILE A 5 46.27 12.48 -6.57
N SER A 6 46.63 13.55 -5.84
CA SER A 6 45.71 14.21 -4.86
C SER A 6 44.53 14.87 -5.53
N ILE A 7 44.70 15.44 -6.73
CA ILE A 7 43.60 16.10 -7.47
C ILE A 7 42.64 15.06 -8.05
N ILE A 8 43.15 13.92 -8.56
CA ILE A 8 42.33 12.84 -9.10
C ILE A 8 41.51 12.18 -7.98
N LEU A 9 42.08 11.97 -6.79
CA LEU A 9 41.38 11.42 -5.65
C LEU A 9 40.29 12.35 -5.14
N SER A 10 40.46 13.67 -5.23
CA SER A 10 39.45 14.66 -4.87
C SER A 10 38.28 14.72 -5.86
N LEU A 11 38.54 14.48 -7.16
CA LEU A 11 37.48 14.45 -8.18
C LEU A 11 36.59 13.21 -8.09
N ILE A 12 37.11 12.07 -7.64
CA ILE A 12 36.38 10.83 -7.50
C ILE A 12 35.40 10.89 -6.29
N CYS A 13 35.73 11.67 -5.26
CA CYS A 13 34.90 11.77 -4.05
C CYS A 13 33.64 12.64 -4.23
N THR A 14 33.56 13.49 -5.27
CA THR A 14 32.43 14.39 -5.51
C THR A 14 31.30 13.79 -6.35
N SER A 15 31.48 12.60 -6.92
CA SER A 15 30.47 11.96 -7.79
C SER A 15 29.46 11.05 -7.07
N PHE A 16 29.52 10.92 -5.75
CA PHE A 16 28.66 9.99 -4.99
C PHE A 16 27.50 10.64 -4.21
N LEU A 17 27.17 11.92 -4.44
CA LEU A 17 26.17 12.60 -3.61
C LEU A 17 24.82 12.89 -4.30
N PHE A 18 24.52 12.22 -5.39
CA PHE A 18 23.16 12.25 -5.93
C PHE A 18 22.41 10.94 -5.61
N THR A 19 22.21 10.66 -4.34
CA THR A 19 21.08 9.82 -3.94
C THR A 19 19.85 10.68 -4.12
N SER A 20 19.18 10.52 -5.25
CA SER A 20 17.82 11.02 -5.43
C SER A 20 16.95 10.33 -4.37
N CYS A 21 16.64 11.00 -3.28
CA CYS A 21 15.51 10.65 -2.44
C CYS A 21 14.27 10.89 -3.30
N GLU A 22 13.65 9.84 -3.77
CA GLU A 22 12.33 9.90 -4.36
C GLU A 22 11.40 10.40 -3.24
N GLU A 23 10.78 11.57 -3.42
CA GLU A 23 9.85 12.09 -2.43
C GLU A 23 8.72 11.08 -2.23
N PRO A 24 8.31 10.79 -0.97
CA PRO A 24 7.20 9.88 -0.73
C PRO A 24 5.94 10.45 -1.37
N PHE A 25 5.23 9.62 -2.13
CA PHE A 25 3.97 9.99 -2.76
C PHE A 25 2.94 10.31 -1.66
N ASP A 26 2.30 11.48 -1.76
CA ASP A 26 1.21 11.86 -0.85
C ASP A 26 -0.09 11.19 -1.29
N TYR A 27 -0.50 10.15 -0.58
CA TYR A 27 -1.76 9.44 -0.82
C TYR A 27 -2.99 10.15 -0.23
N GLY A 28 -2.82 11.36 0.34
CA GLY A 28 -3.90 12.13 0.93
C GLY A 28 -4.26 11.69 2.35
N TYR A 29 -5.23 12.40 2.91
CA TYR A 29 -5.64 12.24 4.31
C TYR A 29 -6.70 11.15 4.46
N VAL A 30 -6.50 10.27 5.44
CA VAL A 30 -7.46 9.26 5.87
C VAL A 30 -7.61 9.33 7.39
N ASN A 31 -8.84 9.47 7.86
CA ASN A 31 -9.15 9.42 9.29
C ASN A 31 -10.65 9.11 9.46
N PHE A 32 -10.96 7.88 9.77
CA PHE A 32 -12.32 7.44 10.05
C PHE A 32 -12.32 6.28 11.05
N TYR A 33 -13.49 5.99 11.61
CA TYR A 33 -13.72 4.78 12.41
C TYR A 33 -15.04 4.14 12.02
N ILE A 34 -15.12 2.83 12.19
CA ILE A 34 -16.29 2.02 11.90
C ILE A 34 -16.51 0.98 13.01
N ASP A 35 -17.73 0.54 13.19
CA ASP A 35 -18.04 -0.72 13.87
C ASP A 35 -18.05 -1.83 12.83
N PRO A 36 -16.97 -2.65 12.72
CA PRO A 36 -16.85 -3.64 11.65
C PRO A 36 -17.85 -4.79 11.78
N ASP A 37 -18.48 -4.94 12.94
CA ASP A 37 -19.47 -6.00 13.21
C ASP A 37 -20.90 -5.52 12.96
N SER A 38 -21.09 -4.25 12.60
CA SER A 38 -22.40 -3.72 12.25
C SER A 38 -22.96 -4.32 10.96
N ALA A 39 -24.27 -4.33 10.83
CA ALA A 39 -24.95 -4.81 9.61
C ALA A 39 -24.62 -3.97 8.36
N GLU A 40 -24.17 -2.74 8.54
CA GLU A 40 -23.75 -1.85 7.46
C GLU A 40 -22.51 -2.39 6.73
N TYR A 41 -21.59 -3.02 7.47
CA TYR A 41 -20.34 -3.58 6.94
C TYR A 41 -20.37 -5.11 6.88
N PHE A 42 -21.50 -5.66 6.44
CA PHE A 42 -21.71 -7.11 6.34
C PHE A 42 -20.58 -7.83 5.59
N ASN A 43 -20.01 -7.19 4.56
CA ASN A 43 -18.92 -7.79 3.78
C ASN A 43 -17.65 -8.01 4.60
N LEU A 44 -17.37 -7.16 5.61
CA LEU A 44 -16.24 -7.37 6.53
C LEU A 44 -16.41 -8.61 7.40
N ASN A 45 -17.65 -9.04 7.60
CA ASN A 45 -17.99 -10.20 8.45
C ASN A 45 -18.09 -11.51 7.67
N TYR A 46 -17.90 -11.48 6.35
CA TYR A 46 -17.99 -12.68 5.52
C TYR A 46 -16.74 -13.55 5.63
N GLY A 47 -16.72 -14.43 6.61
CA GLY A 47 -15.61 -15.38 6.85
C GLY A 47 -14.31 -14.68 7.27
N ASN A 48 -13.18 -15.34 7.05
CA ASN A 48 -11.85 -14.82 7.39
C ASN A 48 -11.21 -13.95 6.28
N ARG A 49 -12.00 -13.51 5.30
CA ARG A 49 -11.54 -12.77 4.11
C ARG A 49 -12.53 -11.68 3.72
N GLY A 50 -13.21 -11.11 4.71
CA GLY A 50 -14.11 -9.98 4.51
C GLY A 50 -13.32 -8.72 4.11
N TRP A 51 -13.91 -7.92 3.25
CA TRP A 51 -13.35 -6.63 2.84
C TRP A 51 -14.44 -5.64 2.48
N GLU A 52 -14.10 -4.35 2.56
CA GLU A 52 -15.00 -3.26 2.19
C GLU A 52 -14.18 -2.07 1.67
N TYR A 53 -14.78 -1.30 0.76
CA TYR A 53 -14.22 -0.08 0.23
C TYR A 53 -14.73 1.13 1.00
N PHE A 54 -13.83 2.10 1.22
CA PHE A 54 -14.15 3.38 1.86
C PHE A 54 -13.59 4.53 1.03
N GLU A 55 -14.21 5.70 1.19
CA GLU A 55 -13.69 6.94 0.65
C GLU A 55 -12.48 7.41 1.47
N GLY A 56 -11.63 8.22 0.86
CA GLY A 56 -10.42 8.76 1.45
C GLY A 56 -9.17 8.37 0.67
N GLY A 57 -8.02 8.90 1.08
CA GLY A 57 -6.79 8.69 0.36
C GLY A 57 -6.81 9.33 -1.03
N TYR A 58 -5.98 8.83 -1.93
CA TYR A 58 -5.90 9.31 -3.31
C TYR A 58 -6.94 8.65 -4.23
N ARG A 59 -7.12 7.33 -4.14
CA ARG A 59 -8.06 6.56 -4.99
C ARG A 59 -9.06 5.73 -4.19
N GLY A 60 -9.26 6.07 -2.94
CA GLY A 60 -10.07 5.31 -1.99
C GLY A 60 -9.25 4.28 -1.25
N VAL A 61 -9.81 3.75 -0.20
CA VAL A 61 -9.15 2.74 0.64
C VAL A 61 -9.92 1.43 0.61
N VAL A 62 -9.22 0.33 0.87
CA VAL A 62 -9.82 -0.98 1.10
C VAL A 62 -9.40 -1.50 2.46
N VAL A 63 -10.37 -1.91 3.25
CA VAL A 63 -10.16 -2.57 4.54
C VAL A 63 -10.38 -4.05 4.37
N PHE A 64 -9.43 -4.86 4.84
CA PHE A 64 -9.57 -6.31 4.95
C PHE A 64 -9.60 -6.74 6.41
N ARG A 65 -10.45 -7.69 6.71
CA ARG A 65 -10.43 -8.41 7.98
C ARG A 65 -9.58 -9.65 7.85
N LYS A 66 -8.39 -9.66 8.47
CA LYS A 66 -7.44 -10.78 8.44
C LYS A 66 -7.84 -11.89 9.41
N SER A 67 -8.36 -11.49 10.57
CA SER A 67 -8.87 -12.38 11.60
C SER A 67 -9.97 -11.67 12.41
N TRP A 68 -10.46 -12.32 13.45
CA TRP A 68 -11.49 -11.73 14.31
C TRP A 68 -11.14 -10.33 14.84
N ASN A 69 -9.88 -10.11 15.22
CA ASN A 69 -9.40 -8.85 15.82
C ASN A 69 -8.31 -8.15 14.99
N GLU A 70 -8.05 -8.59 13.76
CA GLU A 70 -6.95 -8.07 12.97
C GLU A 70 -7.44 -7.58 11.62
N PHE A 71 -7.10 -6.34 11.33
CA PHE A 71 -7.47 -5.65 10.09
C PHE A 71 -6.23 -5.08 9.42
N ILE A 72 -6.30 -4.89 8.12
CA ILE A 72 -5.32 -4.16 7.35
C ILE A 72 -6.04 -3.27 6.34
N THR A 73 -5.51 -2.07 6.15
CA THR A 73 -6.09 -1.08 5.26
C THR A 73 -5.06 -0.63 4.24
N PHE A 74 -5.41 -0.70 2.96
CA PHE A 74 -4.54 -0.25 1.88
C PHE A 74 -5.17 0.91 1.10
N GLU A 75 -4.30 1.80 0.62
CA GLU A 75 -4.60 2.71 -0.47
C GLU A 75 -4.88 1.91 -1.75
N ARG A 76 -5.89 2.32 -2.50
CA ARG A 76 -6.27 1.65 -3.74
C ARG A 76 -5.53 2.17 -4.98
N SER A 77 -4.55 3.03 -4.81
CA SER A 77 -3.66 3.43 -5.90
C SER A 77 -2.66 2.34 -6.21
N CYS A 78 -2.48 2.04 -7.48
CA CYS A 78 -1.42 1.14 -7.91
C CYS A 78 -0.05 1.79 -7.66
N VAL A 79 0.87 1.02 -7.10
CA VAL A 79 2.25 1.45 -6.80
C VAL A 79 3.25 1.03 -7.89
N GLY A 80 2.75 0.60 -9.05
CA GLY A 80 3.58 0.32 -10.23
C GLY A 80 4.20 1.61 -10.76
N LYS A 81 5.45 1.53 -11.22
CA LYS A 81 6.11 2.66 -11.87
C LYS A 81 5.29 3.09 -13.10
N ASP A 82 5.02 4.40 -13.19
CA ASP A 82 4.24 4.99 -14.29
C ASP A 82 2.82 4.38 -14.45
N CYS A 83 2.26 3.79 -13.39
CA CYS A 83 0.91 3.25 -13.36
C CYS A 83 0.00 4.11 -12.47
N ASP A 84 -1.03 4.69 -13.06
CA ASP A 84 -2.04 5.49 -12.37
C ASP A 84 -3.38 4.72 -12.19
N GLY A 85 -3.31 3.41 -12.08
CA GLY A 85 -4.46 2.53 -11.95
C GLY A 85 -5.04 2.50 -10.54
N ARG A 86 -6.34 2.14 -10.44
CA ARG A 86 -7.00 1.82 -9.18
C ARG A 86 -7.01 0.31 -8.97
N LEU A 87 -6.78 -0.10 -7.73
CA LEU A 87 -6.81 -1.51 -7.33
C LEU A 87 -8.23 -2.00 -7.04
N TYR A 88 -8.49 -3.23 -7.41
CA TYR A 88 -9.74 -3.93 -7.16
C TYR A 88 -9.46 -5.29 -6.50
N VAL A 89 -10.33 -5.68 -5.57
CA VAL A 89 -10.27 -7.02 -4.97
C VAL A 89 -10.74 -8.04 -6.00
N ASP A 90 -9.98 -9.12 -6.15
CA ASP A 90 -10.41 -10.27 -6.94
C ASP A 90 -11.51 -11.03 -6.17
N THR A 91 -12.74 -10.85 -6.61
CA THR A 91 -13.92 -11.42 -5.94
C THR A 91 -14.04 -12.94 -6.11
N THR A 92 -13.19 -13.57 -6.93
CA THR A 92 -13.20 -15.04 -7.10
C THR A 92 -12.54 -15.75 -5.93
N ASN A 93 -11.59 -15.09 -5.26
CA ASN A 93 -10.82 -15.68 -4.16
C ASN A 93 -10.73 -14.78 -2.92
N ASN A 94 -11.00 -13.47 -3.03
CA ASN A 94 -10.90 -12.47 -1.97
C ASN A 94 -9.51 -12.41 -1.28
N VAL A 95 -8.45 -12.81 -1.98
CA VAL A 95 -7.08 -12.82 -1.44
C VAL A 95 -6.11 -11.97 -2.23
N LEU A 96 -6.52 -11.48 -3.39
CA LEU A 96 -5.71 -10.66 -4.25
C LEU A 96 -6.37 -9.31 -4.53
N LEU A 97 -5.54 -8.28 -4.63
CA LEU A 97 -5.89 -7.03 -5.29
C LEU A 97 -5.21 -7.02 -6.65
N HIS A 98 -5.88 -6.53 -7.65
CA HIS A 98 -5.31 -6.41 -8.98
C HIS A 98 -5.46 -5.00 -9.54
N CYS A 99 -4.50 -4.60 -10.35
CA CYS A 99 -4.53 -3.38 -11.13
C CYS A 99 -4.87 -3.71 -12.58
N PRO A 100 -6.01 -3.27 -13.13
CA PRO A 100 -6.37 -3.55 -14.52
C PRO A 100 -5.48 -2.83 -15.54
N GLU A 101 -4.81 -1.74 -15.13
CA GLU A 101 -3.97 -0.93 -16.02
C GLU A 101 -2.62 -1.61 -16.32
N CYS A 102 -1.97 -2.19 -15.31
CA CYS A 102 -0.65 -2.81 -15.48
C CYS A 102 -0.60 -4.30 -15.14
N ASN A 103 -1.74 -4.90 -14.82
CA ASN A 103 -1.88 -6.31 -14.42
C ASN A 103 -1.05 -6.72 -13.20
N SER A 104 -0.62 -5.76 -12.37
CA SER A 104 0.01 -6.09 -11.09
C SER A 104 -1.01 -6.68 -10.13
N GLN A 105 -0.60 -7.70 -9.39
CA GLN A 105 -1.39 -8.35 -8.37
C GLN A 105 -0.68 -8.28 -7.02
N TYR A 106 -1.45 -8.15 -5.95
CA TYR A 106 -0.94 -7.99 -4.59
C TYR A 106 -1.71 -8.88 -3.63
N ILE A 107 -0.99 -9.41 -2.63
CA ILE A 107 -1.59 -10.24 -1.59
C ILE A 107 -2.25 -9.33 -0.54
N TYR A 108 -3.53 -9.58 -0.22
CA TYR A 108 -4.28 -8.77 0.75
C TYR A 108 -3.67 -8.79 2.15
N TYR A 109 -2.96 -9.84 2.50
CA TYR A 109 -2.48 -10.09 3.86
C TYR A 109 -1.39 -9.12 4.30
N ASP A 110 -0.53 -8.69 3.38
CA ASP A 110 0.62 -7.83 3.64
C ASP A 110 0.91 -6.78 2.55
N GLY A 111 0.13 -6.78 1.47
CA GLY A 111 0.31 -5.86 0.35
C GLY A 111 1.49 -6.19 -0.56
N SER A 112 2.12 -7.35 -0.41
CA SER A 112 3.24 -7.75 -1.25
C SER A 112 2.79 -8.06 -2.69
N PRO A 113 3.61 -7.69 -3.70
CA PRO A 113 3.32 -8.05 -5.08
C PRO A 113 3.47 -9.56 -5.30
N VAL A 114 2.54 -10.14 -6.06
CA VAL A 114 2.63 -11.53 -6.52
C VAL A 114 3.78 -11.66 -7.51
N GLU A 115 4.46 -12.80 -7.50
CA GLU A 115 5.51 -13.11 -8.48
C GLU A 115 4.99 -12.94 -9.91
N GLY A 116 5.77 -12.29 -10.76
CA GLY A 116 5.39 -11.97 -12.14
C GLY A 116 4.62 -10.65 -12.31
N SER A 117 4.21 -9.99 -11.22
CA SER A 117 3.58 -8.67 -11.29
C SER A 117 4.54 -7.62 -11.88
N TYR A 118 3.97 -6.64 -12.59
CA TYR A 118 4.73 -5.50 -13.10
C TYR A 118 5.36 -4.68 -11.97
N SER A 119 4.59 -4.35 -10.94
CA SER A 119 5.10 -3.68 -9.75
C SER A 119 5.89 -4.63 -8.85
N LYS A 120 6.98 -4.11 -8.29
CA LYS A 120 7.81 -4.80 -7.27
C LYS A 120 7.72 -4.12 -5.90
N ARG A 121 6.87 -3.10 -5.75
CA ARG A 121 6.69 -2.33 -4.52
C ARG A 121 5.54 -2.90 -3.71
N LEU A 122 5.64 -2.78 -2.38
CA LEU A 122 4.54 -3.04 -1.45
C LEU A 122 3.44 -1.98 -1.63
N LEU A 123 2.19 -2.37 -1.40
CA LEU A 123 1.10 -1.42 -1.29
C LEU A 123 1.31 -0.46 -0.12
N TYR A 124 0.83 0.76 -0.27
CA TYR A 124 0.77 1.71 0.83
C TYR A 124 -0.35 1.29 1.80
N SER A 125 0.02 1.12 3.08
CA SER A 125 -0.92 0.75 4.13
C SER A 125 -1.14 1.90 5.10
N TYR A 126 -2.39 2.11 5.49
CA TYR A 126 -2.78 3.01 6.56
C TYR A 126 -2.69 2.33 7.92
N CYS A 127 -2.52 3.11 8.99
CA CYS A 127 -2.61 2.60 10.34
C CYS A 127 -4.03 2.07 10.61
N SER A 128 -4.14 0.85 11.10
CA SER A 128 -5.40 0.20 11.45
C SER A 128 -5.34 -0.28 12.90
N PHE A 129 -6.20 0.26 13.75
CA PHE A 129 -6.26 -0.10 15.17
C PHE A 129 -7.68 -0.50 15.54
N PHE A 130 -7.85 -1.72 16.06
CA PHE A 130 -9.13 -2.23 16.54
C PHE A 130 -9.12 -2.29 18.07
N ASP A 131 -10.06 -1.60 18.70
CA ASP A 131 -10.17 -1.52 20.17
C ASP A 131 -11.05 -2.61 20.79
N GLY A 132 -11.58 -3.50 19.98
CA GLY A 132 -12.53 -4.54 20.37
C GLY A 132 -13.98 -4.23 20.01
N THR A 133 -14.27 -2.99 19.61
CA THR A 133 -15.59 -2.53 19.16
C THR A 133 -15.46 -1.74 17.87
N TYR A 134 -14.53 -0.78 17.82
CA TYR A 134 -14.35 0.09 16.67
C TYR A 134 -12.99 -0.15 16.01
N LEU A 135 -13.00 -0.15 14.70
CA LEU A 135 -11.81 -0.08 13.87
C LEU A 135 -11.52 1.38 13.51
N TRP A 136 -10.36 1.87 13.91
CA TRP A 136 -9.83 3.19 13.61
C TRP A 136 -8.83 3.09 12.48
N VAL A 137 -8.99 3.94 11.47
CA VAL A 137 -8.09 4.00 10.31
C VAL A 137 -7.58 5.41 10.13
N SER A 138 -6.26 5.58 10.03
CA SER A 138 -5.63 6.89 9.86
C SER A 138 -4.27 6.80 9.13
N ASN A 139 -3.75 7.96 8.72
CA ASN A 139 -2.37 8.09 8.24
C ASN A 139 -1.37 7.79 9.36
#